data_4bcd3f8aafa9aa4b64f3b69fbd503f7a
#
_entry.id   4bcd3f8aafa9aa4b64f3b69fbd503f7a
#
_cell.length_a   1.000
_cell.length_b   1.000
_cell.length_c   1.000
_cell.angle_alpha   90.00
_cell.angle_beta   90.00
_cell.angle_gamma   90.00
#
_symmetry.space_group_name_H-M   'P 1'
#
loop_
_entity.id
_entity.type
_entity.pdbx_description
1 polymer ?
#
loop_
_entity_poly.entity_id
_entity_poly.type
_entity_poly.pdbx_seq_one_letter_code
_entity_poly.pdbx_strand_id
1 'polypeptide(L)'
;MGLAFTLAVFVSAALLFVIEPMFGKMVLPRLGGSPAVWTTCMLFFQGALLLGYLYAHVGPRWLGVRRHALLHLGLLALCLLALPIQVAEVPGAFRLDHPTAWLLWVLALSLGAPFILLSSTGPLLQVWFSQSSHPEADNPYFLYAASNAGSLLALLSYPFLLEPSLPLTGQGTLWSLSYLGLVVLVAVSAAYLARRFAIREDGTAGGPRGTPIPTRTKVRWILLAFVPSSFFLALTTYVTTDVAAVPLLWVVPLVLYLLSFTMVFARRAFLSHALLVRWQPVGLIALAVIDFW
;
A
#
# COMPACT_ATOMS: atom_id res chain seq x y z
N MET A 1 -14.20 -5.50 18.52
CA MET A 1 -12.75 -5.23 18.46
C MET A 1 -12.16 -5.60 17.11
N GLY A 2 -12.44 -6.80 16.55
CA GLY A 2 -12.02 -7.14 15.20
C GLY A 2 -12.41 -6.09 14.15
N LEU A 3 -13.60 -5.47 14.29
CA LEU A 3 -14.06 -4.43 13.39
C LEU A 3 -13.14 -3.19 13.36
N ALA A 4 -12.59 -2.75 14.51
CA ALA A 4 -11.69 -1.58 14.54
C ALA A 4 -10.40 -1.86 13.76
N PHE A 5 -9.80 -3.05 13.93
CA PHE A 5 -8.64 -3.48 13.14
C PHE A 5 -8.97 -3.60 11.66
N THR A 6 -10.12 -4.19 11.32
CA THR A 6 -10.58 -4.32 9.92
C THR A 6 -10.75 -2.96 9.26
N LEU A 7 -11.44 -2.03 9.94
CA LEU A 7 -11.65 -0.67 9.43
C LEU A 7 -10.32 0.10 9.33
N ALA A 8 -9.44 -0.02 10.32
CA ALA A 8 -8.13 0.64 10.27
C ALA A 8 -7.27 0.15 9.09
N VAL A 9 -7.22 -1.15 8.85
CA VAL A 9 -6.49 -1.73 7.72
C VAL A 9 -7.13 -1.33 6.39
N PHE A 10 -8.46 -1.37 6.29
CA PHE A 10 -9.20 -0.95 5.11
C PHE A 10 -8.95 0.52 4.77
N VAL A 11 -9.13 1.42 5.74
CA VAL A 11 -8.94 2.87 5.53
C VAL A 11 -7.49 3.21 5.22
N SER A 12 -6.51 2.57 5.90
CA SER A 12 -5.09 2.74 5.61
C SER A 12 -4.76 2.39 4.17
N ALA A 13 -5.25 1.25 3.68
CA ALA A 13 -5.06 0.81 2.31
C ALA A 13 -5.77 1.72 1.31
N ALA A 14 -6.99 2.16 1.60
CA ALA A 14 -7.73 3.09 0.75
C ALA A 14 -7.01 4.44 0.62
N LEU A 15 -6.54 5.01 1.73
CA LEU A 15 -5.77 6.26 1.72
C LEU A 15 -4.49 6.16 0.92
N LEU A 16 -3.78 5.02 1.03
CA LEU A 16 -2.56 4.76 0.29
C LEU A 16 -2.81 4.78 -1.23
N PHE A 17 -3.90 4.17 -1.69
CA PHE A 17 -4.22 4.06 -3.11
C PHE A 17 -4.89 5.30 -3.71
N VAL A 18 -5.59 6.11 -2.90
CA VAL A 18 -6.14 7.40 -3.36
C VAL A 18 -5.04 8.46 -3.56
N ILE A 19 -4.02 8.47 -2.68
CA ILE A 19 -2.99 9.52 -2.72
C ILE A 19 -2.13 9.46 -3.99
N GLU A 20 -1.90 8.25 -4.53
CA GLU A 20 -1.05 8.06 -5.71
C GLU A 20 -1.58 8.83 -6.93
N PRO A 21 -2.80 8.58 -7.44
CA PRO A 21 -3.35 9.31 -8.57
C PRO A 21 -3.64 10.77 -8.23
N MET A 22 -4.09 11.08 -7.01
CA MET A 22 -4.37 12.45 -6.58
C MET A 22 -3.11 13.31 -6.65
N PHE A 23 -2.01 12.85 -6.06
CA PHE A 23 -0.77 13.61 -6.06
C PHE A 23 -0.13 13.68 -7.45
N GLY A 24 -0.21 12.61 -8.22
CA GLY A 24 0.18 12.63 -9.63
C GLY A 24 -0.47 13.78 -10.38
N LYS A 25 -1.76 14.00 -10.19
CA LYS A 25 -2.50 15.12 -10.78
C LYS A 25 -2.10 16.49 -10.22
N MET A 26 -1.75 16.58 -8.94
CA MET A 26 -1.25 17.83 -8.35
C MET A 26 0.09 18.28 -8.94
N VAL A 27 0.91 17.35 -9.41
CA VAL A 27 2.22 17.61 -10.02
C VAL A 27 2.15 17.85 -11.52
N LEU A 28 1.14 17.32 -12.22
CA LEU A 28 0.95 17.47 -13.66
C LEU A 28 1.15 18.91 -14.21
N PRO A 29 0.58 19.97 -13.58
CA PRO A 29 0.76 21.33 -14.09
C PRO A 29 2.21 21.81 -14.09
N ARG A 30 3.08 21.19 -13.27
CA ARG A 30 4.49 21.59 -13.11
C ARG A 30 5.44 20.86 -14.05
N LEU A 31 5.14 19.60 -14.43
CA LEU A 31 6.05 18.75 -15.21
C LEU A 31 5.41 18.18 -16.48
N GLY A 32 4.10 18.38 -16.66
CA GLY A 32 3.35 17.74 -17.72
C GLY A 32 3.07 16.26 -17.48
N GLY A 33 2.35 15.62 -18.42
CA GLY A 33 1.89 14.23 -18.33
C GLY A 33 2.81 13.23 -19.05
N SER A 34 4.14 13.49 -19.10
CA SER A 34 5.03 12.58 -19.83
C SER A 34 5.16 11.22 -19.11
N PRO A 35 5.41 10.12 -19.85
CA PRO A 35 5.66 8.80 -19.27
C PRO A 35 6.78 8.79 -18.22
N ALA A 36 7.81 9.61 -18.40
CA ALA A 36 8.92 9.75 -17.46
C ALA A 36 8.48 10.27 -16.08
N VAL A 37 7.51 11.19 -16.03
CA VAL A 37 6.95 11.71 -14.77
C VAL A 37 6.21 10.60 -14.02
N TRP A 38 5.39 9.83 -14.72
CA TRP A 38 4.65 8.71 -14.13
C TRP A 38 5.57 7.61 -13.63
N THR A 39 6.58 7.23 -14.42
CA THR A 39 7.57 6.23 -14.01
C THR A 39 8.33 6.67 -12.76
N THR A 40 8.66 7.97 -12.65
CA THR A 40 9.33 8.52 -11.47
C THR A 40 8.40 8.50 -10.24
N CYS A 41 7.12 8.83 -10.39
CA CYS A 41 6.14 8.71 -9.32
C CYS A 41 6.01 7.25 -8.85
N MET A 42 5.90 6.31 -9.77
CA MET A 42 5.83 4.87 -9.43
C MET A 42 7.08 4.39 -8.69
N LEU A 43 8.27 4.81 -9.13
CA LEU A 43 9.53 4.49 -8.46
C LEU A 43 9.51 4.99 -7.00
N PHE A 44 9.06 6.23 -6.78
CA PHE A 44 8.94 6.79 -5.44
C PHE A 44 7.96 5.98 -4.58
N PHE A 45 6.74 5.72 -5.07
CA PHE A 45 5.73 5.01 -4.30
C PHE A 45 6.16 3.59 -3.95
N GLN A 46 6.77 2.87 -4.88
CA GLN A 46 7.30 1.52 -4.63
C GLN A 46 8.44 1.54 -3.62
N GLY A 47 9.37 2.50 -3.73
CA GLY A 47 10.46 2.69 -2.77
C GLY A 47 9.96 3.04 -1.37
N ALA A 48 9.00 3.96 -1.26
CA ALA A 48 8.39 4.35 0.00
C ALA A 48 7.57 3.21 0.63
N LEU A 49 6.88 2.41 -0.17
CA LEU A 49 6.19 1.19 0.26
C LEU A 49 7.18 0.18 0.87
N LEU A 50 8.31 -0.05 0.19
CA LEU A 50 9.37 -0.93 0.68
C LEU A 50 9.95 -0.43 2.01
N LEU A 51 10.19 0.87 2.14
CA LEU A 51 10.65 1.48 3.40
C LEU A 51 9.62 1.31 4.52
N GLY A 52 8.33 1.47 4.23
CA GLY A 52 7.26 1.21 5.20
C GLY A 52 7.20 -0.24 5.65
N TYR A 53 7.36 -1.19 4.74
CA TYR A 53 7.44 -2.62 5.10
C TYR A 53 8.69 -2.95 5.91
N LEU A 54 9.83 -2.33 5.58
CA LEU A 54 11.05 -2.46 6.36
C LEU A 54 10.87 -1.91 7.78
N TYR A 55 10.27 -0.73 7.92
CA TYR A 55 9.93 -0.14 9.21
C TYR A 55 9.00 -1.05 10.03
N ALA A 56 7.94 -1.60 9.41
CA ALA A 56 7.02 -2.52 10.07
C ALA A 56 7.70 -3.84 10.49
N HIS A 57 8.73 -4.28 9.77
CA HIS A 57 9.45 -5.50 10.05
C HIS A 57 10.52 -5.34 11.14
N VAL A 58 11.29 -4.25 11.08
CA VAL A 58 12.43 -4.00 11.96
C VAL A 58 12.00 -3.37 13.29
N GLY A 59 11.08 -2.39 13.24
CA GLY A 59 10.68 -1.60 14.40
C GLY A 59 10.18 -2.42 15.58
N PRO A 60 9.21 -3.35 15.41
CA PRO A 60 8.73 -4.20 16.52
C PRO A 60 9.78 -5.13 17.10
N ARG A 61 10.82 -5.51 16.32
CA ARG A 61 11.92 -6.38 16.79
C ARG A 61 12.89 -5.64 17.70
N TRP A 62 13.13 -4.35 17.44
CA TRP A 62 14.10 -3.56 18.21
C TRP A 62 13.46 -2.91 19.44
N LEU A 63 12.24 -2.37 19.29
CA LEU A 63 11.55 -1.63 20.35
C LEU A 63 10.56 -2.48 21.15
N GLY A 64 10.24 -3.67 20.66
CA GLY A 64 9.09 -4.44 21.12
C GLY A 64 7.77 -3.86 20.58
N VAL A 65 6.75 -4.70 20.48
CA VAL A 65 5.48 -4.34 19.82
C VAL A 65 4.78 -3.16 20.48
N ARG A 66 4.76 -3.12 21.81
CA ARG A 66 4.07 -2.06 22.60
C ARG A 66 4.70 -0.67 22.38
N ARG A 67 6.03 -0.58 22.55
CA ARG A 67 6.74 0.71 22.38
C ARG A 67 6.68 1.17 20.92
N HIS A 68 6.82 0.23 20.01
CA HIS A 68 6.71 0.53 18.58
C HIS A 68 5.28 1.00 18.20
N ALA A 69 4.23 0.43 18.79
CA ALA A 69 2.86 0.87 18.57
C ALA A 69 2.63 2.32 19.02
N LEU A 70 3.18 2.70 20.17
CA LEU A 70 3.10 4.08 20.65
C LEU A 70 3.90 5.04 19.75
N LEU A 71 5.10 4.63 19.33
CA LEU A 71 5.91 5.40 18.39
C LEU A 71 5.16 5.60 17.06
N HIS A 72 4.61 4.53 16.51
CA HIS A 72 3.89 4.58 15.24
C HIS A 72 2.65 5.49 15.32
N LEU A 73 1.88 5.39 16.40
CA LEU A 73 0.74 6.29 16.64
C LEU A 73 1.20 7.75 16.79
N GLY A 74 2.29 8.01 17.51
CA GLY A 74 2.86 9.34 17.65
C GLY A 74 3.32 9.93 16.31
N LEU A 75 3.97 9.13 15.46
CA LEU A 75 4.39 9.54 14.13
C LEU A 75 3.20 9.80 13.20
N LEU A 76 2.16 8.95 13.23
CA LEU A 76 0.92 9.21 12.49
C LEU A 76 0.24 10.51 12.94
N ALA A 77 0.18 10.75 14.25
CA ALA A 77 -0.36 12.00 14.79
C ALA A 77 0.47 13.22 14.41
N LEU A 78 1.79 13.09 14.38
CA LEU A 78 2.69 14.17 13.94
C LEU A 78 2.45 14.56 12.47
N CYS A 79 2.17 13.60 11.60
CA CYS A 79 1.83 13.87 10.20
C CYS A 79 0.55 14.69 10.02
N LEU A 80 -0.35 14.75 11.02
CA LEU A 80 -1.53 15.63 10.97
C LEU A 80 -1.15 17.11 10.86
N LEU A 81 0.02 17.50 11.37
CA LEU A 81 0.52 18.89 11.29
C LEU A 81 0.90 19.30 9.86
N ALA A 82 1.17 18.34 8.98
CA ALA A 82 1.52 18.57 7.58
C ALA A 82 0.30 18.52 6.65
N LEU A 83 -0.91 18.37 7.17
CA LEU A 83 -2.15 18.29 6.38
C LEU A 83 -2.85 19.66 6.28
N PRO A 84 -3.57 19.94 5.18
CA PRO A 84 -3.74 19.10 3.99
C PRO A 84 -2.46 18.99 3.16
N ILE A 85 -2.30 17.85 2.48
CA ILE A 85 -1.13 17.59 1.63
C ILE A 85 -1.04 18.64 0.53
N GLN A 86 0.13 19.26 0.41
CA GLN A 86 0.46 20.26 -0.60
C GLN A 86 1.74 19.84 -1.33
N VAL A 87 1.87 20.31 -2.57
CA VAL A 87 3.09 20.09 -3.35
C VAL A 87 4.18 20.99 -2.81
N ALA A 88 5.22 20.40 -2.22
CA ALA A 88 6.34 21.13 -1.64
C ALA A 88 7.04 22.02 -2.67
N GLU A 89 7.48 23.18 -2.23
CA GLU A 89 8.25 24.11 -3.05
C GLU A 89 9.72 23.71 -3.03
N VAL A 90 10.23 23.28 -4.18
CA VAL A 90 11.63 22.97 -4.41
C VAL A 90 12.18 23.97 -5.45
N PRO A 91 13.38 24.52 -5.30
CA PRO A 91 13.92 25.53 -6.20
C PRO A 91 13.84 25.14 -7.67
N GLY A 92 13.31 26.07 -8.50
CA GLY A 92 13.02 25.82 -9.92
C GLY A 92 14.26 25.60 -10.79
N ALA A 93 15.44 26.18 -10.42
CA ALA A 93 16.69 25.95 -11.13
C ALA A 93 17.07 24.48 -11.13
N PHE A 94 16.94 23.78 -10.00
CA PHE A 94 17.20 22.35 -9.87
C PHE A 94 16.29 21.50 -10.76
N ARG A 95 15.06 21.97 -11.04
CA ARG A 95 14.10 21.28 -11.92
C ARG A 95 14.57 21.24 -13.37
N LEU A 96 15.19 22.31 -13.86
CA LEU A 96 15.64 22.40 -15.26
C LEU A 96 16.81 21.44 -15.54
N ASP A 97 17.74 21.35 -14.59
CA ASP A 97 18.93 20.50 -14.73
C ASP A 97 18.66 19.02 -14.43
N HIS A 98 17.80 18.76 -13.43
CA HIS A 98 17.53 17.40 -12.91
C HIS A 98 16.04 17.16 -12.63
N PRO A 99 15.17 17.07 -13.65
CA PRO A 99 13.71 17.00 -13.44
C PRO A 99 13.26 15.76 -12.65
N THR A 100 13.90 14.63 -12.88
CA THR A 100 13.60 13.37 -12.14
C THR A 100 13.98 13.50 -10.66
N ALA A 101 15.16 13.99 -10.34
CA ALA A 101 15.59 14.19 -8.97
C ALA A 101 14.75 15.25 -8.27
N TRP A 102 14.41 16.34 -8.97
CA TRP A 102 13.48 17.36 -8.46
C TRP A 102 12.13 16.76 -8.08
N LEU A 103 11.54 15.93 -8.93
CA LEU A 103 10.26 15.28 -8.65
C LEU A 103 10.36 14.32 -7.46
N LEU A 104 11.43 13.54 -7.35
CA LEU A 104 11.65 12.67 -6.19
C LEU A 104 11.74 13.46 -4.88
N TRP A 105 12.40 14.63 -4.88
CA TRP A 105 12.45 15.52 -3.72
C TRP A 105 11.08 16.10 -3.39
N VAL A 106 10.32 16.57 -4.38
CA VAL A 106 8.96 17.07 -4.18
C VAL A 106 8.09 15.98 -3.54
N LEU A 107 8.12 14.76 -4.07
CA LEU A 107 7.38 13.62 -3.54
C LEU A 107 7.81 13.27 -2.11
N ALA A 108 9.12 13.24 -1.84
CA ALA A 108 9.66 12.91 -0.52
C ALA A 108 9.25 13.93 0.54
N LEU A 109 9.34 15.22 0.22
CA LEU A 109 8.98 16.31 1.14
C LEU A 109 7.47 16.43 1.35
N SER A 110 6.67 16.18 0.30
CA SER A 110 5.20 16.32 0.37
C SER A 110 4.53 15.10 1.01
N LEU A 111 4.99 13.91 0.68
CA LEU A 111 4.31 12.65 0.97
C LEU A 111 5.14 11.62 1.74
N GLY A 112 6.47 11.76 1.76
CA GLY A 112 7.37 10.71 2.21
C GLY A 112 6.98 10.14 3.58
N ALA A 113 6.84 10.98 4.58
CA ALA A 113 6.49 10.54 5.93
C ALA A 113 5.08 9.93 6.01
N PRO A 114 4.00 10.62 5.58
CA PRO A 114 2.67 10.04 5.67
C PRO A 114 2.51 8.76 4.83
N PHE A 115 3.13 8.67 3.65
CA PHE A 115 3.04 7.49 2.80
C PHE A 115 3.75 6.27 3.41
N ILE A 116 4.99 6.44 3.93
CA ILE A 116 5.75 5.36 4.60
C ILE A 116 4.98 4.86 5.83
N LEU A 117 4.38 5.74 6.62
CA LEU A 117 3.60 5.36 7.78
C LEU A 117 2.29 4.64 7.39
N LEU A 118 1.58 5.12 6.38
CA LEU A 118 0.38 4.45 5.86
C LEU A 118 0.70 3.04 5.36
N SER A 119 1.77 2.88 4.57
CA SER A 119 2.17 1.58 4.02
C SER A 119 2.57 0.57 5.09
N SER A 120 3.11 1.04 6.22
CA SER A 120 3.47 0.21 7.36
C SER A 120 2.29 -0.14 8.28
N THR A 121 1.22 0.65 8.27
CA THR A 121 0.07 0.51 9.18
C THR A 121 -0.62 -0.85 9.03
N GLY A 122 -0.90 -1.30 7.80
CA GLY A 122 -1.54 -2.59 7.54
C GLY A 122 -0.77 -3.78 8.14
N PRO A 123 0.52 -3.99 7.78
CA PRO A 123 1.35 -5.02 8.38
C PRO A 123 1.46 -4.93 9.91
N LEU A 124 1.58 -3.73 10.47
CA LEU A 124 1.67 -3.55 11.92
C LEU A 124 0.37 -3.95 12.63
N LEU A 125 -0.78 -3.54 12.11
CA LEU A 125 -2.08 -3.93 12.66
C LEU A 125 -2.30 -5.44 12.62
N GLN A 126 -1.80 -6.13 11.59
CA GLN A 126 -1.83 -7.59 11.51
C GLN A 126 -0.97 -8.23 12.62
N VAL A 127 0.25 -7.71 12.85
CA VAL A 127 1.10 -8.15 13.96
C VAL A 127 0.45 -7.89 15.31
N TRP A 128 -0.15 -6.72 15.51
CA TRP A 128 -0.83 -6.39 16.77
C TRP A 128 -2.04 -7.30 17.00
N PHE A 129 -2.80 -7.58 15.94
CA PHE A 129 -3.97 -8.46 16.01
C PHE A 129 -3.56 -9.89 16.34
N SER A 130 -2.52 -10.44 15.71
CA SER A 130 -2.02 -11.81 15.98
C SER A 130 -1.50 -11.98 17.40
N GLN A 131 -1.10 -10.90 18.06
CA GLN A 131 -0.67 -10.91 19.46
C GLN A 131 -1.80 -10.60 20.45
N SER A 132 -3.00 -10.32 19.95
CA SER A 132 -4.18 -10.10 20.79
C SER A 132 -4.75 -11.43 21.31
N SER A 133 -5.65 -11.35 22.30
CA SER A 133 -6.40 -12.53 22.77
C SER A 133 -7.73 -12.72 22.01
N HIS A 134 -7.82 -12.24 20.78
CA HIS A 134 -9.02 -12.44 19.97
C HIS A 134 -9.10 -13.90 19.49
N PRO A 135 -10.29 -14.52 19.42
CA PRO A 135 -10.43 -15.91 18.95
C PRO A 135 -9.85 -16.17 17.55
N GLU A 136 -9.84 -15.14 16.69
CA GLU A 136 -9.30 -15.22 15.33
C GLU A 136 -7.85 -14.72 15.22
N ALA A 137 -7.14 -14.49 16.34
CA ALA A 137 -5.76 -13.97 16.35
C ALA A 137 -4.78 -14.89 15.61
N ASP A 138 -5.02 -16.21 15.64
CA ASP A 138 -4.19 -17.20 14.96
C ASP A 138 -4.39 -17.21 13.42
N ASN A 139 -5.47 -16.56 12.94
CA ASN A 139 -5.78 -16.52 11.51
C ASN A 139 -6.22 -15.11 11.05
N PRO A 140 -5.31 -14.13 10.98
CA PRO A 140 -5.63 -12.75 10.63
C PRO A 140 -5.86 -12.50 9.13
N TYR A 141 -6.08 -13.51 8.31
CA TYR A 141 -6.20 -13.37 6.84
C TYR A 141 -7.38 -12.49 6.41
N PHE A 142 -8.43 -12.35 7.24
CA PHE A 142 -9.52 -11.41 6.96
C PHE A 142 -9.05 -9.94 6.93
N LEU A 143 -8.00 -9.58 7.69
CA LEU A 143 -7.39 -8.26 7.62
C LEU A 143 -6.70 -8.02 6.28
N TYR A 144 -6.08 -9.07 5.72
CA TYR A 144 -5.50 -8.99 4.39
C TYR A 144 -6.58 -8.79 3.31
N ALA A 145 -7.70 -9.50 3.43
CA ALA A 145 -8.85 -9.29 2.54
C ALA A 145 -9.43 -7.87 2.67
N ALA A 146 -9.50 -7.32 3.89
CA ALA A 146 -9.94 -5.95 4.13
C ALA A 146 -8.98 -4.91 3.50
N SER A 147 -7.66 -5.13 3.58
CA SER A 147 -6.65 -4.31 2.92
C SER A 147 -6.85 -4.28 1.41
N ASN A 148 -6.96 -5.45 0.79
CA ASN A 148 -7.15 -5.55 -0.67
C ASN A 148 -8.48 -4.93 -1.12
N ALA A 149 -9.56 -5.11 -0.36
CA ALA A 149 -10.83 -4.47 -0.64
C ALA A 149 -10.75 -2.94 -0.56
N GLY A 150 -10.05 -2.40 0.46
CA GLY A 150 -9.80 -0.97 0.60
C GLY A 150 -9.02 -0.41 -0.57
N SER A 151 -7.94 -1.07 -0.98
CA SER A 151 -7.12 -0.69 -2.13
C SER A 151 -7.92 -0.71 -3.44
N LEU A 152 -8.65 -1.80 -3.68
CA LEU A 152 -9.44 -1.97 -4.91
C LEU A 152 -10.55 -0.93 -5.02
N LEU A 153 -11.32 -0.72 -3.93
CA LEU A 153 -12.39 0.27 -3.91
C LEU A 153 -11.85 1.69 -4.06
N ALA A 154 -10.74 2.03 -3.42
CA ALA A 154 -10.09 3.32 -3.56
C ALA A 154 -9.65 3.58 -5.00
N LEU A 155 -8.99 2.60 -5.61
CA LEU A 155 -8.47 2.68 -6.97
C LEU A 155 -9.58 2.84 -7.99
N LEU A 156 -10.70 2.12 -7.83
CA LEU A 156 -11.88 2.25 -8.70
C LEU A 156 -12.66 3.54 -8.42
N SER A 157 -12.82 3.93 -7.16
CA SER A 157 -13.58 5.14 -6.81
C SER A 157 -12.87 6.42 -7.26
N TYR A 158 -11.56 6.41 -7.38
CA TYR A 158 -10.84 7.62 -7.75
C TYR A 158 -11.25 8.17 -9.12
N PRO A 159 -11.11 7.44 -10.25
CA PRO A 159 -11.49 7.96 -11.57
C PRO A 159 -13.00 8.14 -11.77
N PHE A 160 -13.85 7.32 -11.10
CA PHE A 160 -15.28 7.32 -11.35
C PHE A 160 -16.10 8.18 -10.38
N LEU A 161 -15.58 8.42 -9.16
CA LEU A 161 -16.30 9.17 -8.13
C LEU A 161 -15.53 10.41 -7.66
N LEU A 162 -14.28 10.26 -7.21
CA LEU A 162 -13.55 11.35 -6.55
C LEU A 162 -13.14 12.42 -7.56
N GLU A 163 -12.55 12.01 -8.67
CA GLU A 163 -12.05 12.93 -9.67
C GLU A 163 -13.16 13.75 -10.36
N PRO A 164 -14.29 13.15 -10.80
CA PRO A 164 -15.37 13.92 -11.43
C PRO A 164 -16.15 14.79 -10.45
N SER A 165 -16.19 14.43 -9.15
CA SER A 165 -17.07 15.06 -8.18
C SER A 165 -16.40 16.13 -7.33
N LEU A 166 -15.07 16.09 -7.19
CA LEU A 166 -14.35 16.95 -6.26
C LEU A 166 -13.15 17.63 -6.93
N PRO A 167 -12.96 18.93 -6.72
CA PRO A 167 -11.71 19.61 -7.10
C PRO A 167 -10.55 19.05 -6.23
N LEU A 168 -9.31 19.18 -6.71
CA LEU A 168 -8.12 18.66 -5.99
C LEU A 168 -8.01 19.14 -4.54
N THR A 169 -8.43 20.37 -4.25
CA THR A 169 -8.49 20.89 -2.88
C THR A 169 -9.49 20.15 -2.01
N GLY A 170 -10.66 19.83 -2.54
CA GLY A 170 -11.69 19.03 -1.89
C GLY A 170 -11.23 17.58 -1.65
N GLN A 171 -10.55 16.98 -2.63
CA GLN A 171 -9.94 15.65 -2.50
C GLN A 171 -8.90 15.64 -1.38
N GLY A 172 -8.02 16.65 -1.32
CA GLY A 172 -7.02 16.80 -0.25
C GLY A 172 -7.65 16.94 1.13
N THR A 173 -8.75 17.70 1.25
CA THR A 173 -9.50 17.83 2.50
C THR A 173 -10.15 16.52 2.92
N LEU A 174 -10.83 15.82 2.01
CA LEU A 174 -11.44 14.52 2.27
C LEU A 174 -10.37 13.50 2.72
N TRP A 175 -9.23 13.47 2.03
CA TRP A 175 -8.13 12.60 2.38
C TRP A 175 -7.60 12.90 3.78
N SER A 176 -7.45 14.18 4.14
CA SER A 176 -6.97 14.63 5.45
C SER A 176 -7.92 14.25 6.58
N LEU A 177 -9.24 14.41 6.37
CA LEU A 177 -10.25 13.98 7.33
C LEU A 177 -10.27 12.45 7.51
N SER A 178 -10.13 11.71 6.41
CA SER A 178 -10.03 10.25 6.45
C SER A 178 -8.75 9.78 7.15
N TYR A 179 -7.64 10.50 6.98
CA TYR A 179 -6.39 10.25 7.70
C TYR A 179 -6.56 10.49 9.22
N LEU A 180 -7.23 11.56 9.63
CA LEU A 180 -7.57 11.79 11.04
C LEU A 180 -8.41 10.62 11.60
N GLY A 181 -9.41 10.17 10.84
CA GLY A 181 -10.21 8.99 11.20
C GLY A 181 -9.35 7.74 11.37
N LEU A 182 -8.36 7.53 10.48
CA LEU A 182 -7.39 6.44 10.62
C LEU A 182 -6.57 6.55 11.90
N VAL A 183 -6.06 7.73 12.23
CA VAL A 183 -5.29 7.93 13.48
C VAL A 183 -6.12 7.53 14.69
N VAL A 184 -7.41 7.89 14.74
CA VAL A 184 -8.34 7.47 15.80
C VAL A 184 -8.51 5.94 15.82
N LEU A 185 -8.72 5.29 14.68
CA LEU A 185 -8.86 3.84 14.59
C LEU A 185 -7.59 3.10 15.06
N VAL A 186 -6.40 3.61 14.67
CA VAL A 186 -5.12 3.07 15.12
C VAL A 186 -4.92 3.28 16.62
N ALA A 187 -5.33 4.44 17.16
CA ALA A 187 -5.28 4.72 18.61
C ALA A 187 -6.17 3.75 19.41
N VAL A 188 -7.39 3.49 18.92
CA VAL A 188 -8.30 2.49 19.53
C VAL A 188 -7.67 1.09 19.49
N SER A 189 -7.07 0.70 18.38
CA SER A 189 -6.39 -0.60 18.21
C SER A 189 -5.19 -0.73 19.13
N ALA A 190 -4.36 0.32 19.25
CA ALA A 190 -3.22 0.38 20.15
C ALA A 190 -3.63 0.34 21.64
N ALA A 191 -4.69 1.07 22.00
CA ALA A 191 -5.23 1.05 23.38
C ALA A 191 -5.74 -0.34 23.76
N TYR A 192 -6.40 -1.03 22.82
CA TYR A 192 -6.82 -2.42 23.04
C TYR A 192 -5.63 -3.34 23.26
N LEU A 193 -4.60 -3.23 22.42
CA LEU A 193 -3.35 -3.97 22.57
C LEU A 193 -2.73 -3.72 23.96
N ALA A 194 -2.61 -2.45 24.38
CA ALA A 194 -2.00 -2.07 25.64
C ALA A 194 -2.74 -2.67 26.87
N ARG A 195 -4.07 -2.62 26.89
CA ARG A 195 -4.88 -3.19 27.96
C ARG A 195 -4.71 -4.70 28.12
N ARG A 196 -4.46 -5.41 27.04
CA ARG A 196 -4.32 -6.88 27.04
C ARG A 196 -2.91 -7.33 27.37
N PHE A 197 -1.89 -6.57 27.01
CA PHE A 197 -0.52 -6.85 27.48
C PHE A 197 -0.40 -6.72 29.01
N ALA A 198 -1.09 -5.77 29.62
CA ALA A 198 -1.13 -5.64 31.08
C ALA A 198 -1.70 -6.87 31.81
N ILE A 199 -2.56 -7.66 31.14
CA ILE A 199 -3.16 -8.90 31.68
C ILE A 199 -2.23 -10.12 31.45
N ARG A 200 -1.30 -10.06 30.49
CA ARG A 200 -0.46 -11.20 30.09
C ARG A 200 0.96 -11.18 30.69
N GLU A 201 1.36 -10.09 31.35
CA GLU A 201 2.66 -10.00 32.05
C GLU A 201 2.76 -10.97 33.25
N ASP A 202 1.67 -11.62 33.68
CA ASP A 202 1.65 -12.60 34.79
C ASP A 202 2.01 -14.05 34.38
N GLY A 203 2.45 -14.32 33.18
CA GLY A 203 2.91 -15.67 32.83
C GLY A 203 3.17 -15.90 31.35
N THR A 204 4.42 -16.18 31.02
CA THR A 204 4.94 -16.70 29.75
C THR A 204 5.13 -15.70 28.59
N ALA A 205 6.18 -14.90 28.67
CA ALA A 205 6.87 -14.35 27.53
C ALA A 205 7.63 -15.48 26.78
N GLY A 206 6.98 -16.11 25.83
CA GLY A 206 7.57 -17.20 25.05
C GLY A 206 6.66 -17.62 23.92
N GLY A 207 6.40 -16.72 22.94
CA GLY A 207 5.91 -17.21 21.65
C GLY A 207 6.96 -18.12 21.02
N PRO A 208 6.58 -19.20 20.31
CA PRO A 208 7.55 -20.09 19.68
C PRO A 208 8.44 -19.25 18.77
N ARG A 209 9.75 -19.22 19.06
CA ARG A 209 10.75 -18.73 18.13
C ARG A 209 10.68 -19.65 16.92
N GLY A 210 10.00 -19.19 15.87
CA GLY A 210 9.89 -19.96 14.65
C GLY A 210 11.28 -20.40 14.20
N THR A 211 11.39 -21.64 13.75
CA THR A 211 12.64 -22.17 13.17
C THR A 211 13.12 -21.21 12.08
N PRO A 212 14.40 -20.87 12.03
CA PRO A 212 14.93 -19.94 11.04
C PRO A 212 14.61 -20.45 9.62
N ILE A 213 13.95 -19.62 8.83
CA ILE A 213 13.56 -19.98 7.46
C ILE A 213 14.83 -20.14 6.63
N PRO A 214 15.04 -21.29 5.95
CA PRO A 214 16.21 -21.53 5.12
C PRO A 214 16.37 -20.45 4.03
N THR A 215 17.60 -20.06 3.75
CA THR A 215 17.90 -19.05 2.70
C THR A 215 17.31 -19.44 1.33
N ARG A 216 17.35 -20.73 0.98
CA ARG A 216 16.74 -21.25 -0.26
C ARG A 216 15.27 -20.94 -0.34
N THR A 217 14.53 -21.06 0.75
CA THR A 217 13.09 -20.74 0.80
C THR A 217 12.84 -19.25 0.62
N LYS A 218 13.66 -18.39 1.25
CA LYS A 218 13.59 -16.93 1.08
C LYS A 218 13.85 -16.52 -0.37
N VAL A 219 14.90 -17.05 -0.99
CA VAL A 219 15.23 -16.80 -2.39
C VAL A 219 14.08 -17.24 -3.31
N ARG A 220 13.51 -18.44 -3.06
CA ARG A 220 12.34 -18.90 -3.82
C ARG A 220 11.15 -17.95 -3.71
N TRP A 221 10.85 -17.41 -2.52
CA TRP A 221 9.79 -16.44 -2.33
C TRP A 221 10.05 -15.14 -3.07
N ILE A 222 11.29 -14.65 -3.05
CA ILE A 222 11.69 -13.46 -3.80
C ILE A 222 11.49 -13.68 -5.31
N LEU A 223 11.94 -14.81 -5.84
CA LEU A 223 11.79 -15.12 -7.27
C LEU A 223 10.31 -15.28 -7.67
N LEU A 224 9.50 -15.93 -6.83
CA LEU A 224 8.06 -16.07 -7.07
C LEU A 224 7.30 -14.74 -7.02
N ALA A 225 7.75 -13.77 -6.21
CA ALA A 225 7.19 -12.44 -6.18
C ALA A 225 7.70 -11.55 -7.34
N PHE A 226 8.95 -11.76 -7.77
CA PHE A 226 9.59 -10.99 -8.82
C PHE A 226 8.87 -11.15 -10.18
N VAL A 227 8.51 -12.37 -10.56
CA VAL A 227 7.88 -12.65 -11.86
C VAL A 227 6.57 -11.87 -12.06
N PRO A 228 5.54 -11.97 -11.21
CA PRO A 228 4.30 -11.22 -11.40
C PRO A 228 4.50 -9.70 -11.28
N SER A 229 5.43 -9.25 -10.43
CA SER A 229 5.72 -7.82 -10.28
C SER A 229 6.40 -7.25 -11.53
N SER A 230 7.35 -7.98 -12.12
CA SER A 230 8.01 -7.57 -13.37
C SER A 230 7.03 -7.57 -14.55
N PHE A 231 6.16 -8.58 -14.62
CA PHE A 231 5.13 -8.64 -15.66
C PHE A 231 4.12 -7.48 -15.51
N PHE A 232 3.69 -7.18 -14.29
CA PHE A 232 2.83 -6.03 -14.00
C PHE A 232 3.47 -4.71 -14.46
N LEU A 233 4.76 -4.51 -14.14
CA LEU A 233 5.48 -3.30 -14.52
C LEU A 233 5.63 -3.19 -16.04
N ALA A 234 5.99 -4.28 -16.72
CA ALA A 234 6.10 -4.33 -18.18
C ALA A 234 4.76 -4.01 -18.85
N LEU A 235 3.67 -4.64 -18.41
CA LEU A 235 2.32 -4.39 -18.92
C LEU A 235 1.89 -2.93 -18.69
N THR A 236 2.16 -2.39 -17.50
CA THR A 236 1.84 -1.00 -17.18
C THR A 236 2.61 -0.04 -18.10
N THR A 237 3.91 -0.29 -18.31
CA THR A 237 4.74 0.52 -19.20
C THR A 237 4.22 0.45 -20.63
N TYR A 238 3.97 -0.75 -21.14
CA TYR A 238 3.43 -0.94 -22.49
C TYR A 238 2.11 -0.18 -22.70
N VAL A 239 1.15 -0.36 -21.78
CA VAL A 239 -0.16 0.30 -21.87
C VAL A 239 -0.04 1.83 -21.85
N THR A 240 0.86 2.38 -21.05
CA THR A 240 1.02 3.84 -20.90
C THR A 240 1.88 4.48 -21.98
N THR A 241 2.77 3.73 -22.66
CA THR A 241 3.65 4.26 -23.71
C THR A 241 3.12 3.99 -25.10
N ASP A 242 2.68 2.76 -25.36
CA ASP A 242 2.40 2.29 -26.73
C ASP A 242 0.90 2.31 -27.08
N VAL A 243 0.02 2.12 -26.08
CA VAL A 243 -1.44 2.13 -26.33
C VAL A 243 -2.01 3.55 -26.25
N ALA A 244 -1.83 4.23 -25.14
CA ALA A 244 -2.23 5.64 -24.98
C ALA A 244 -1.55 6.27 -23.75
N ALA A 245 -0.99 7.46 -23.94
CA ALA A 245 -0.47 8.29 -22.85
C ALA A 245 -1.60 8.97 -22.06
N VAL A 246 -2.64 8.22 -21.68
CA VAL A 246 -3.78 8.73 -20.91
C VAL A 246 -3.45 8.63 -19.41
N PRO A 247 -3.51 9.75 -18.69
CA PRO A 247 -3.41 9.72 -17.23
C PRO A 247 -4.46 8.73 -16.68
N LEU A 248 -4.07 7.92 -15.70
CA LEU A 248 -4.89 6.88 -15.07
C LEU A 248 -5.07 5.57 -15.86
N LEU A 249 -4.58 5.43 -17.10
CA LEU A 249 -4.69 4.14 -17.80
C LEU A 249 -3.90 3.01 -17.06
N TRP A 250 -2.84 3.37 -16.32
CA TRP A 250 -2.10 2.45 -15.45
C TRP A 250 -2.94 1.85 -14.31
N VAL A 251 -4.08 2.46 -13.99
CA VAL A 251 -5.02 1.93 -12.99
C VAL A 251 -5.59 0.57 -13.41
N VAL A 252 -5.80 0.35 -14.72
CA VAL A 252 -6.40 -0.89 -15.24
C VAL A 252 -5.55 -2.12 -14.93
N PRO A 253 -4.25 -2.19 -15.28
CA PRO A 253 -3.38 -3.30 -14.88
C PRO A 253 -3.35 -3.51 -13.37
N LEU A 254 -3.33 -2.43 -12.59
CA LEU A 254 -3.29 -2.51 -11.13
C LEU A 254 -4.59 -3.08 -10.53
N VAL A 255 -5.74 -2.70 -11.07
CA VAL A 255 -7.05 -3.29 -10.70
C VAL A 255 -7.07 -4.79 -10.96
N LEU A 256 -6.64 -5.21 -12.14
CA LEU A 256 -6.57 -6.64 -12.50
C LEU A 256 -5.61 -7.41 -11.58
N TYR A 257 -4.47 -6.82 -11.24
CA TYR A 257 -3.51 -7.40 -10.31
C TYR A 257 -4.12 -7.57 -8.90
N LEU A 258 -4.72 -6.52 -8.33
CA LEU A 258 -5.37 -6.58 -7.02
C LEU A 258 -6.57 -7.53 -7.01
N LEU A 259 -7.34 -7.56 -8.08
CA LEU A 259 -8.46 -8.49 -8.24
C LEU A 259 -7.98 -9.94 -8.21
N SER A 260 -6.87 -10.26 -8.89
CA SER A 260 -6.28 -11.59 -8.88
C SER A 260 -5.88 -12.03 -7.47
N PHE A 261 -5.28 -11.15 -6.67
CA PHE A 261 -4.97 -11.41 -5.26
C PHE A 261 -6.23 -11.62 -4.42
N THR A 262 -7.23 -10.75 -4.60
CA THR A 262 -8.50 -10.88 -3.88
C THR A 262 -9.16 -12.23 -4.16
N MET A 263 -9.14 -12.69 -5.41
CA MET A 263 -9.70 -13.98 -5.81
C MET A 263 -8.93 -15.17 -5.23
N VAL A 264 -7.60 -15.11 -5.21
CA VAL A 264 -6.73 -16.19 -4.69
C VAL A 264 -6.86 -16.31 -3.17
N PHE A 265 -6.95 -15.19 -2.44
CA PHE A 265 -7.01 -15.16 -0.97
C PHE A 265 -8.43 -15.07 -0.41
N ALA A 266 -9.47 -15.13 -1.26
CA ALA A 266 -10.85 -15.18 -0.81
C ALA A 266 -11.10 -16.45 0.03
N ARG A 267 -11.95 -16.34 1.05
CA ARG A 267 -12.35 -17.49 1.90
C ARG A 267 -12.95 -18.67 1.09
N ARG A 268 -13.56 -18.38 -0.06
CA ARG A 268 -14.02 -19.36 -1.04
C ARG A 268 -13.27 -19.12 -2.33
N ALA A 269 -12.49 -20.08 -2.78
CA ALA A 269 -11.82 -20.02 -4.08
C ALA A 269 -12.88 -19.98 -5.19
N PHE A 270 -12.98 -18.86 -5.91
CA PHE A 270 -13.86 -18.73 -7.08
C PHE A 270 -13.40 -19.58 -8.26
N LEU A 271 -12.09 -19.82 -8.35
CA LEU A 271 -11.46 -20.62 -9.40
C LEU A 271 -10.62 -21.72 -8.76
N SER A 272 -10.75 -22.95 -9.25
CA SER A 272 -9.90 -24.05 -8.77
C SER A 272 -8.46 -23.83 -9.28
N HIS A 273 -7.48 -24.13 -8.43
CA HIS A 273 -6.07 -24.06 -8.80
C HIS A 273 -5.74 -24.90 -10.04
N ALA A 274 -6.35 -26.08 -10.15
CA ALA A 274 -6.19 -26.95 -11.30
C ALA A 274 -6.69 -26.32 -12.62
N LEU A 275 -7.79 -25.56 -12.58
CA LEU A 275 -8.30 -24.83 -13.73
C LEU A 275 -7.32 -23.74 -14.17
N LEU A 276 -6.81 -22.96 -13.22
CA LEU A 276 -5.86 -21.88 -13.49
C LEU A 276 -4.56 -22.41 -14.12
N VAL A 277 -3.99 -23.47 -13.55
CA VAL A 277 -2.75 -24.10 -14.08
C VAL A 277 -2.98 -24.66 -15.48
N ARG A 278 -4.16 -25.24 -15.75
CA ARG A 278 -4.51 -25.82 -17.07
C ARG A 278 -4.63 -24.75 -18.14
N TRP A 279 -5.22 -23.57 -17.83
CA TRP A 279 -5.46 -22.52 -18.79
C TRP A 279 -4.33 -21.49 -18.91
N GLN A 280 -3.41 -21.46 -17.95
CA GLN A 280 -2.25 -20.54 -17.98
C GLN A 280 -1.43 -20.62 -19.28
N PRO A 281 -1.05 -21.81 -19.83
CA PRO A 281 -0.31 -21.88 -21.08
C PRO A 281 -1.11 -21.31 -22.27
N VAL A 282 -2.41 -21.54 -22.31
CA VAL A 282 -3.29 -21.01 -23.37
C VAL A 282 -3.32 -19.49 -23.34
N GLY A 283 -3.43 -18.89 -22.15
CA GLY A 283 -3.37 -17.44 -21.98
C GLY A 283 -2.03 -16.84 -22.42
N LEU A 284 -0.92 -17.49 -22.07
CA LEU A 284 0.43 -17.06 -22.48
C LEU A 284 0.63 -17.14 -23.99
N ILE A 285 0.16 -18.22 -24.63
CA ILE A 285 0.23 -18.37 -26.10
C ILE A 285 -0.64 -17.32 -26.78
N ALA A 286 -1.85 -17.07 -26.28
CA ALA A 286 -2.74 -16.05 -26.83
C ALA A 286 -2.10 -14.64 -26.75
N LEU A 287 -1.47 -14.29 -25.63
CA LEU A 287 -0.74 -13.03 -25.49
C LEU A 287 0.43 -12.94 -26.46
N ALA A 288 1.23 -13.99 -26.59
CA ALA A 288 2.35 -14.01 -27.52
C ALA A 288 1.90 -13.87 -28.99
N VAL A 289 0.76 -14.45 -29.36
CA VAL A 289 0.19 -14.31 -30.72
C VAL A 289 -0.30 -12.89 -30.96
N ILE A 290 -0.94 -12.25 -29.99
CA ILE A 290 -1.44 -10.85 -30.12
C ILE A 290 -0.25 -9.87 -30.28
N ASP A 291 0.87 -10.12 -29.60
CA ASP A 291 2.05 -9.25 -29.65
C ASP A 291 2.85 -9.36 -30.99
N PHE A 292 2.57 -10.39 -31.78
CA PHE A 292 3.18 -10.60 -33.10
C PHE A 292 2.35 -10.05 -34.28
N TRP A 293 1.15 -9.55 -34.03
CA TRP A 293 0.25 -8.93 -35.01
C TRP A 293 0.04 -7.44 -34.74
#